data_17ea74ff83619c1e726c1522aaea0358
#
_entry.id   17ea74ff83619c1e726c1522aaea0358
#
_cell.length_a   1.000
_cell.length_b   1.000
_cell.length_c   1.000
_cell.angle_alpha   90.00
_cell.angle_beta   90.00
_cell.angle_gamma   90.00
#
_symmetry.space_group_name_H-M   'P 1'
#
loop_
_entity.id
_entity.type
_entity.pdbx_description
1 polymer ?
#
loop_
_entity_poly.entity_id
_entity_poly.type
_entity_poly.pdbx_seq_one_letter_code
_entity_poly.pdbx_strand_id
1 'polypeptide(L)'
;VVQDDAGRFFRFGTPERPLHTEHREPEPVASYPTRRIGARLRFRLDSQRYFEDGDAHAPLSPRNYGILMHKLLENAADKPQIDRQLEAMLAEGAVSRNEAGKIRELLSEAFSDPIVASWFDGRWSVVRNEHDIVVPGERSTRRPDRVLTKGAEAVVIDYKFGLKKHNRHTRQVEEYMRLLGRMGYQTVRGYLWYVELKQVENVG
;
A
#
# COMPACT_ATOMS: atom_id res chain seq x y z
N VAL A 1 0.78 -36.07 -19.28
CA VAL A 1 0.20 -34.99 -20.07
C VAL A 1 -0.44 -35.64 -21.27
N VAL A 2 -1.75 -35.63 -21.38
CA VAL A 2 -2.48 -36.15 -22.52
C VAL A 2 -3.00 -34.97 -23.32
N GLN A 3 -2.57 -34.87 -24.56
CA GLN A 3 -3.06 -33.91 -25.53
C GLN A 3 -4.31 -34.47 -26.17
N ASP A 4 -5.39 -33.69 -26.31
CA ASP A 4 -6.56 -34.14 -27.07
C ASP A 4 -6.28 -34.07 -28.58
N ASP A 5 -7.07 -34.82 -29.39
CA ASP A 5 -6.89 -34.88 -30.83
C ASP A 5 -7.09 -33.56 -31.56
N ALA A 6 -7.58 -32.51 -30.87
CA ALA A 6 -7.77 -31.18 -31.42
C ALA A 6 -6.61 -30.21 -31.06
N GLY A 7 -5.61 -30.63 -30.28
CA GLY A 7 -4.39 -29.87 -30.00
C GLY A 7 -4.58 -28.62 -29.15
N ARG A 8 -5.75 -28.44 -28.50
CA ARG A 8 -6.10 -27.20 -27.83
C ARG A 8 -6.17 -27.25 -26.29
N PHE A 9 -6.19 -28.44 -25.70
CA PHE A 9 -6.34 -28.59 -24.26
C PHE A 9 -5.41 -29.67 -23.70
N PHE A 10 -4.73 -29.33 -22.62
CA PHE A 10 -3.96 -30.28 -21.83
C PHE A 10 -4.81 -30.76 -20.65
N ARG A 11 -5.05 -32.07 -20.57
CA ARG A 11 -5.74 -32.68 -19.44
C ARG A 11 -4.70 -33.20 -18.44
N PHE A 12 -4.71 -32.67 -17.23
CA PHE A 12 -3.91 -33.18 -16.12
C PHE A 12 -4.80 -34.01 -15.18
N GLY A 13 -4.45 -35.30 -15.02
CA GLY A 13 -5.13 -36.21 -14.12
C GLY A 13 -6.43 -36.75 -14.68
N THR A 14 -6.88 -37.86 -14.12
CA THR A 14 -8.22 -38.42 -14.33
C THR A 14 -9.13 -37.78 -13.28
N PRO A 15 -10.24 -37.14 -13.66
CA PRO A 15 -11.18 -36.65 -12.66
C PRO A 15 -11.78 -37.88 -11.97
N GLU A 16 -11.37 -38.11 -10.72
CA GLU A 16 -12.09 -39.03 -9.85
C GLU A 16 -13.46 -38.42 -9.59
N ARG A 17 -14.52 -39.11 -9.97
CA ARG A 17 -15.86 -38.77 -9.51
C ARG A 17 -15.82 -38.86 -7.96
N PRO A 18 -16.21 -37.81 -7.24
CA PRO A 18 -16.36 -37.94 -5.80
C PRO A 18 -17.34 -39.10 -5.58
N LEU A 19 -16.88 -40.12 -4.86
CA LEU A 19 -17.77 -41.15 -4.34
C LEU A 19 -18.92 -40.41 -3.65
N HIS A 20 -20.14 -40.73 -4.10
CA HIS A 20 -21.35 -40.26 -3.41
C HIS A 20 -21.21 -40.63 -1.95
N THR A 21 -20.81 -39.69 -1.11
CA THR A 21 -20.94 -39.84 0.30
C THR A 21 -22.44 -39.91 0.58
N GLU A 22 -22.88 -41.03 1.16
CA GLU A 22 -24.25 -41.18 1.65
C GLU A 22 -24.65 -39.89 2.37
N HIS A 23 -25.79 -39.33 1.99
CA HIS A 23 -26.37 -38.20 2.69
C HIS A 23 -26.60 -38.63 4.14
N ARG A 24 -25.67 -38.35 5.02
CA ARG A 24 -25.92 -38.36 6.46
C ARG A 24 -26.84 -37.17 6.70
N GLU A 25 -28.04 -37.47 7.20
CA GLU A 25 -28.90 -36.43 7.71
C GLU A 25 -28.13 -35.62 8.75
N PRO A 26 -28.13 -34.28 8.67
CA PRO A 26 -27.41 -33.47 9.61
C PRO A 26 -27.96 -33.73 11.02
N GLU A 27 -27.14 -34.27 11.90
CA GLU A 27 -27.50 -34.39 13.32
C GLU A 27 -27.72 -32.96 13.88
N PRO A 28 -28.86 -32.70 14.54
CA PRO A 28 -29.12 -31.40 15.14
C PRO A 28 -28.08 -31.14 16.23
N VAL A 29 -27.24 -30.15 16.03
CA VAL A 29 -26.27 -29.70 17.04
C VAL A 29 -27.03 -29.04 18.19
N ALA A 30 -27.19 -29.72 19.30
CA ALA A 30 -27.96 -29.26 20.46
C ALA A 30 -27.31 -28.06 21.19
N SER A 31 -26.01 -27.88 21.09
CA SER A 31 -25.31 -26.70 21.62
C SER A 31 -23.94 -26.50 20.99
N TYR A 32 -23.58 -25.23 20.74
CA TYR A 32 -22.21 -24.85 20.44
C TYR A 32 -21.52 -24.37 21.72
N PRO A 33 -20.30 -24.82 22.02
CA PRO A 33 -19.54 -24.24 23.11
C PRO A 33 -19.17 -22.80 22.75
N THR A 34 -19.96 -21.84 23.21
CA THR A 34 -19.63 -20.41 23.07
C THR A 34 -18.53 -20.07 24.07
N ARG A 35 -17.29 -20.15 23.65
CA ARG A 35 -16.21 -19.46 24.36
C ARG A 35 -16.35 -17.97 24.10
N ARG A 36 -16.33 -17.16 25.16
CA ARG A 36 -16.23 -15.70 25.03
C ARG A 36 -14.90 -15.37 24.36
N ILE A 37 -14.89 -15.32 23.01
CA ILE A 37 -13.75 -14.97 22.17
C ILE A 37 -13.48 -13.47 22.21
N GLY A 38 -14.41 -12.66 22.72
CA GLY A 38 -14.36 -11.20 22.71
C GLY A 38 -13.12 -10.55 23.31
N ALA A 39 -12.35 -11.27 24.14
CA ALA A 39 -11.09 -10.76 24.70
C ALA A 39 -9.85 -11.03 23.81
N ARG A 40 -9.95 -11.90 22.80
CA ARG A 40 -8.81 -12.35 21.99
C ARG A 40 -8.91 -11.97 20.49
N LEU A 41 -10.10 -11.65 19.99
CA LEU A 41 -10.30 -11.17 18.62
C LEU A 41 -10.32 -9.64 18.63
N ARG A 42 -9.21 -9.04 18.28
CA ARG A 42 -9.16 -7.63 17.90
C ARG A 42 -9.40 -7.56 16.40
N PHE A 43 -10.63 -7.29 15.99
CA PHE A 43 -10.87 -6.85 14.61
C PHE A 43 -10.23 -5.48 14.43
N ARG A 44 -9.20 -5.39 13.60
CA ARG A 44 -8.75 -4.12 13.05
C ARG A 44 -9.74 -3.74 11.95
N LEU A 45 -10.81 -3.09 12.32
CA LEU A 45 -11.63 -2.35 11.37
C LEU A 45 -10.97 -1.00 11.19
N ASP A 46 -10.13 -0.87 10.17
CA ASP A 46 -9.44 0.40 9.87
C ASP A 46 -10.44 1.54 9.63
N SER A 47 -11.66 1.22 9.18
CA SER A 47 -12.74 2.19 8.96
C SER A 47 -13.43 2.69 10.23
N GLN A 48 -13.47 1.94 11.33
CA GLN A 48 -14.16 2.39 12.56
C GLN A 48 -13.41 3.50 13.31
N ARG A 49 -12.09 3.64 13.12
CA ARG A 49 -11.32 4.69 13.77
C ARG A 49 -11.50 6.09 13.20
N TYR A 50 -12.12 6.21 12.02
CA TYR A 50 -12.52 7.49 11.46
C TYR A 50 -13.71 8.12 12.21
N PHE A 51 -14.49 7.30 12.94
CA PHE A 51 -15.72 7.73 13.60
C PHE A 51 -15.64 7.68 15.14
N GLU A 52 -14.55 7.16 15.72
CA GLU A 52 -14.39 7.06 17.18
C GLU A 52 -14.00 8.38 17.85
N ASP A 53 -13.49 9.36 17.11
CA ASP A 53 -13.37 10.75 17.61
C ASP A 53 -14.73 11.41 17.42
N GLY A 54 -15.55 11.37 18.47
CA GLY A 54 -16.97 11.73 18.51
C GLY A 54 -17.35 13.19 18.20
N ASP A 55 -16.54 13.90 17.44
CA ASP A 55 -16.82 15.21 16.87
C ASP A 55 -16.47 15.19 15.38
N ALA A 56 -17.47 15.32 14.52
CA ALA A 56 -17.29 15.42 13.06
C ALA A 56 -16.40 16.63 12.63
N HIS A 57 -15.86 17.36 13.57
CA HIS A 57 -15.02 18.55 13.38
C HIS A 57 -13.67 18.46 14.11
N ALA A 58 -13.37 17.35 14.80
CA ALA A 58 -12.07 17.16 15.42
C ALA A 58 -10.99 16.91 14.34
N PRO A 59 -9.81 17.55 14.44
CA PRO A 59 -8.73 17.31 13.51
C PRO A 59 -8.26 15.84 13.60
N LEU A 60 -7.96 15.21 12.47
CA LEU A 60 -7.44 13.85 12.43
C LEU A 60 -6.25 13.70 13.36
N SER A 61 -6.22 12.61 14.12
CA SER A 61 -5.04 12.28 14.90
C SER A 61 -3.82 12.16 13.98
N PRO A 62 -2.58 12.45 14.43
CA PRO A 62 -1.38 12.34 13.58
C PRO A 62 -1.22 10.97 12.91
N ARG A 63 -1.68 9.91 13.56
CA ARG A 63 -1.68 8.55 12.99
C ARG A 63 -2.70 8.39 11.87
N ASN A 64 -3.91 8.89 12.07
CA ASN A 64 -4.98 8.81 11.07
C ASN A 64 -4.64 9.68 9.85
N TYR A 65 -4.03 10.84 10.09
CA TYR A 65 -3.52 11.70 9.03
C TYR A 65 -2.45 11.00 8.18
N GLY A 66 -1.48 10.32 8.80
CA GLY A 66 -0.48 9.54 8.08
C GLY A 66 -1.10 8.45 7.20
N ILE A 67 -2.06 7.68 7.73
CA ILE A 67 -2.78 6.65 6.97
C ILE A 67 -3.53 7.26 5.78
N LEU A 68 -4.19 8.38 5.98
CA LEU A 68 -4.91 9.11 4.93
C LEU A 68 -3.97 9.54 3.80
N MET A 69 -2.83 10.13 4.16
CA MET A 69 -1.84 10.60 3.20
C MET A 69 -1.18 9.46 2.42
N HIS A 70 -0.86 8.33 3.07
CA HIS A 70 -0.42 7.12 2.36
C HIS A 70 -1.48 6.67 1.35
N LYS A 71 -2.74 6.56 1.75
CA LYS A 71 -3.85 6.17 0.88
C LYS A 71 -4.05 7.14 -0.30
N LEU A 72 -3.85 8.44 -0.08
CA LEU A 72 -3.93 9.46 -1.12
C LEU A 72 -2.84 9.26 -2.18
N LEU A 73 -1.61 8.97 -1.75
CA LEU A 73 -0.45 8.82 -2.64
C LEU A 73 -0.34 7.42 -3.25
N GLU A 74 -0.86 6.39 -2.58
CA GLU A 74 -0.86 4.99 -3.04
C GLU A 74 -1.51 4.83 -4.41
N ASN A 75 -2.65 5.48 -4.63
CA ASN A 75 -3.44 5.35 -5.84
C ASN A 75 -3.08 6.37 -6.94
N ALA A 76 -1.98 7.10 -6.79
CA ALA A 76 -1.61 8.16 -7.70
C ALA A 76 -0.28 7.88 -8.41
N ALA A 77 -0.30 7.75 -9.74
CA ALA A 77 0.91 7.69 -10.54
C ALA A 77 1.47 9.09 -10.84
N ASP A 78 0.61 10.08 -10.95
CA ASP A 78 0.94 11.46 -11.31
C ASP A 78 0.16 12.47 -10.46
N LYS A 79 0.53 13.75 -10.56
CA LYS A 79 -0.11 14.85 -9.83
C LYS A 79 -1.62 14.97 -10.13
N PRO A 80 -2.10 14.92 -11.39
CA PRO A 80 -3.53 14.94 -11.67
C PRO A 80 -4.33 13.82 -11.00
N GLN A 81 -3.71 12.66 -10.80
CA GLN A 81 -4.38 11.56 -10.08
C GLN A 81 -4.48 11.84 -8.58
N ILE A 82 -3.49 12.50 -7.98
CA ILE A 82 -3.57 12.95 -6.59
C ILE A 82 -4.76 13.89 -6.40
N ASP A 83 -4.90 14.87 -7.29
CA ASP A 83 -6.00 15.84 -7.20
C ASP A 83 -7.37 15.15 -7.32
N ARG A 84 -7.53 14.20 -8.27
CA ARG A 84 -8.75 13.40 -8.41
C ARG A 84 -9.05 12.55 -7.18
N GLN A 85 -8.01 11.93 -6.61
CA GLN A 85 -8.17 11.09 -5.41
C GLN A 85 -8.60 11.93 -4.20
N LEU A 86 -8.03 13.13 -4.05
CA LEU A 86 -8.42 14.04 -2.97
C LEU A 86 -9.86 14.53 -3.12
N GLU A 87 -10.32 14.80 -4.34
CA GLU A 87 -11.72 15.12 -4.61
C GLU A 87 -12.65 13.94 -4.30
N ALA A 88 -12.25 12.72 -4.64
CA ALA A 88 -13.01 11.53 -4.30
C ALA A 88 -13.12 11.35 -2.78
N MET A 89 -12.02 11.49 -2.04
CA MET A 89 -12.01 11.43 -0.58
C MET A 89 -12.89 12.52 0.06
N LEU A 90 -12.93 13.71 -0.53
CA LEU A 90 -13.82 14.78 -0.09
C LEU A 90 -15.29 14.44 -0.35
N ALA A 91 -15.61 13.88 -1.52
CA ALA A 91 -16.96 13.46 -1.88
C ALA A 91 -17.47 12.31 -1.01
N GLU A 92 -16.59 11.39 -0.63
CA GLU A 92 -16.87 10.26 0.27
C GLU A 92 -16.97 10.68 1.75
N GLY A 93 -16.62 11.94 2.08
CA GLY A 93 -16.58 12.41 3.46
C GLY A 93 -15.39 11.89 4.28
N ALA A 94 -14.40 11.28 3.63
CA ALA A 94 -13.17 10.79 4.27
C ALA A 94 -12.26 11.95 4.73
N VAL A 95 -12.40 13.13 4.13
CA VAL A 95 -11.76 14.38 4.53
C VAL A 95 -12.78 15.52 4.51
N SER A 96 -12.65 16.47 5.42
CA SER A 96 -13.40 17.71 5.40
C SER A 96 -12.85 18.69 4.36
N ARG A 97 -13.64 19.69 3.98
CA ARG A 97 -13.18 20.75 3.05
C ARG A 97 -11.94 21.50 3.59
N ASN A 98 -11.88 21.72 4.89
CA ASN A 98 -10.74 22.39 5.52
C ASN A 98 -9.47 21.52 5.44
N GLU A 99 -9.58 20.21 5.72
CA GLU A 99 -8.47 19.26 5.62
C GLU A 99 -8.00 19.11 4.17
N ALA A 100 -8.91 18.98 3.21
CA ALA A 100 -8.58 18.94 1.80
C ALA A 100 -7.85 20.20 1.34
N GLY A 101 -8.25 21.40 1.84
CA GLY A 101 -7.54 22.65 1.61
C GLY A 101 -6.09 22.62 2.10
N LYS A 102 -5.88 22.19 3.35
CA LYS A 102 -4.55 22.06 3.95
C LYS A 102 -3.67 21.04 3.23
N ILE A 103 -4.25 19.90 2.81
CA ILE A 103 -3.53 18.87 2.05
C ILE A 103 -3.09 19.42 0.69
N ARG A 104 -3.96 20.15 -0.03
CA ARG A 104 -3.60 20.78 -1.30
C ARG A 104 -2.46 21.78 -1.15
N GLU A 105 -2.52 22.63 -0.12
CA GLU A 105 -1.49 23.62 0.17
C GLU A 105 -0.15 22.93 0.45
N LEU A 106 -0.14 21.92 1.34
CA LEU A 106 1.04 21.12 1.67
C LEU A 106 1.65 20.45 0.43
N LEU A 107 0.82 19.79 -0.38
CA LEU A 107 1.29 19.11 -1.60
C LEU A 107 1.74 20.10 -2.67
N SER A 108 1.04 21.22 -2.84
CA SER A 108 1.46 22.28 -3.78
C SER A 108 2.84 22.81 -3.44
N GLU A 109 3.11 23.04 -2.16
CA GLU A 109 4.42 23.47 -1.68
C GLU A 109 5.46 22.35 -1.87
N ALA A 110 5.14 21.11 -1.55
CA ALA A 110 6.04 19.97 -1.74
C ALA A 110 6.42 19.78 -3.22
N PHE A 111 5.49 19.97 -4.15
CA PHE A 111 5.76 19.90 -5.59
C PHE A 111 6.57 21.08 -6.14
N SER A 112 6.86 22.09 -5.34
CA SER A 112 7.81 23.13 -5.70
C SER A 112 9.26 22.63 -5.62
N ASP A 113 9.52 21.53 -4.90
CA ASP A 113 10.80 20.83 -4.92
C ASP A 113 10.93 20.03 -6.23
N PRO A 114 11.97 20.30 -7.07
CA PRO A 114 12.16 19.61 -8.34
C PRO A 114 12.32 18.09 -8.20
N ILE A 115 12.88 17.62 -7.08
CA ILE A 115 13.06 16.18 -6.80
C ILE A 115 11.68 15.55 -6.61
N VAL A 116 10.84 16.12 -5.74
CA VAL A 116 9.48 15.64 -5.49
C VAL A 116 8.64 15.72 -6.77
N ALA A 117 8.67 16.83 -7.49
CA ALA A 117 7.96 17.01 -8.74
C ALA A 117 8.33 15.92 -9.76
N SER A 118 9.61 15.55 -9.84
CA SER A 118 10.10 14.53 -10.76
C SER A 118 9.55 13.12 -10.54
N TRP A 119 9.04 12.83 -9.34
CA TRP A 119 8.43 11.54 -9.04
C TRP A 119 7.00 11.40 -9.55
N PHE A 120 6.35 12.52 -9.92
CA PHE A 120 4.93 12.59 -10.30
C PHE A 120 4.70 13.28 -11.67
N ASP A 121 5.74 13.47 -12.46
CA ASP A 121 5.66 14.19 -13.74
C ASP A 121 5.39 13.28 -14.95
N GLY A 122 5.14 12.01 -14.74
CA GLY A 122 4.79 11.05 -15.78
C GLY A 122 5.96 10.54 -16.63
N ARG A 123 7.21 10.92 -16.32
CA ARG A 123 8.42 10.48 -17.08
C ARG A 123 8.78 9.00 -16.90
N TRP A 124 8.24 8.35 -15.87
CA TRP A 124 8.60 6.99 -15.47
C TRP A 124 7.81 5.96 -16.27
N SER A 125 8.50 4.94 -16.77
CA SER A 125 7.86 3.88 -17.56
C SER A 125 6.94 3.01 -16.72
N VAL A 126 7.29 2.80 -15.46
CA VAL A 126 6.48 2.04 -14.50
C VAL A 126 6.49 2.74 -13.15
N VAL A 127 5.32 2.87 -12.56
CA VAL A 127 5.10 3.33 -11.19
C VAL A 127 4.45 2.19 -10.41
N ARG A 128 5.05 1.80 -9.29
CA ARG A 128 4.51 0.80 -8.37
C ARG A 128 4.40 1.42 -6.99
N ASN A 129 3.19 1.54 -6.50
CA ASN A 129 2.92 2.04 -5.16
C ASN A 129 2.48 0.86 -4.28
N GLU A 130 2.98 0.77 -3.05
CA GLU A 130 2.63 -0.25 -2.05
C GLU A 130 2.73 -1.69 -2.58
N HIS A 131 3.66 -1.95 -3.50
CA HIS A 131 3.86 -3.28 -4.07
C HIS A 131 4.89 -4.08 -3.26
N ASP A 132 4.52 -5.32 -2.95
CA ASP A 132 5.40 -6.23 -2.21
C ASP A 132 6.60 -6.67 -3.06
N ILE A 133 7.78 -6.56 -2.48
CA ILE A 133 9.00 -7.23 -2.94
C ILE A 133 9.10 -8.55 -2.18
N VAL A 134 8.93 -9.66 -2.90
CA VAL A 134 9.06 -11.01 -2.35
C VAL A 134 10.53 -11.43 -2.40
N VAL A 135 11.09 -11.80 -1.26
CA VAL A 135 12.45 -12.31 -1.18
C VAL A 135 12.38 -13.83 -1.04
N PRO A 136 12.87 -14.62 -2.03
CA PRO A 136 12.84 -16.07 -1.96
C PRO A 136 13.55 -16.58 -0.68
N GLY A 137 12.88 -17.47 0.05
CA GLY A 137 13.39 -18.02 1.30
C GLY A 137 13.08 -17.21 2.57
N GLU A 138 12.55 -16.01 2.44
CA GLU A 138 12.07 -15.21 3.57
C GLU A 138 10.54 -15.32 3.70
N ARG A 139 10.05 -15.31 4.96
CA ARG A 139 8.60 -15.33 5.24
C ARG A 139 7.95 -13.95 5.17
N SER A 140 8.76 -12.90 5.20
CA SER A 140 8.29 -11.52 5.20
C SER A 140 8.55 -10.87 3.85
N THR A 141 7.58 -10.10 3.38
CA THR A 141 7.72 -9.23 2.22
C THR A 141 8.25 -7.86 2.63
N ARG A 142 8.76 -7.12 1.68
CA ARG A 142 9.16 -5.71 1.82
C ARG A 142 8.25 -4.88 0.93
N ARG A 143 7.61 -3.87 1.51
CA ARG A 143 6.65 -3.04 0.80
C ARG A 143 7.10 -1.58 0.83
N PRO A 144 7.82 -1.12 -0.20
CA PRO A 144 8.12 0.30 -0.37
C PRO A 144 6.85 1.07 -0.75
N ASP A 145 6.74 2.31 -0.28
CA ASP A 145 5.59 3.15 -0.57
C ASP A 145 5.50 3.46 -2.07
N ARG A 146 6.64 3.75 -2.72
CA ARG A 146 6.67 4.04 -4.15
C ARG A 146 7.98 3.56 -4.79
N VAL A 147 7.86 2.85 -5.91
CA VAL A 147 8.99 2.47 -6.77
C VAL A 147 8.72 2.97 -8.19
N LEU A 148 9.66 3.69 -8.73
CA LEU A 148 9.64 4.25 -10.08
C LEU A 148 10.73 3.59 -10.89
N THR A 149 10.43 3.15 -12.12
CA THR A 149 11.46 2.52 -12.97
C THR A 149 11.41 3.03 -14.40
N LYS A 150 12.60 3.15 -15.01
CA LYS A 150 12.77 3.49 -16.41
C LYS A 150 14.05 2.82 -16.94
N GLY A 151 13.88 1.84 -17.83
CA GLY A 151 15.00 1.03 -18.30
C GLY A 151 15.74 0.34 -17.14
N ALA A 152 17.03 0.57 -17.00
CA ALA A 152 17.87 0.02 -15.93
C ALA A 152 17.93 0.90 -14.66
N GLU A 153 17.17 1.98 -14.62
CA GLU A 153 17.07 2.91 -13.50
C GLU A 153 15.89 2.57 -12.61
N ALA A 154 16.09 2.63 -11.30
CA ALA A 154 15.04 2.53 -10.29
C ALA A 154 15.19 3.63 -9.24
N VAL A 155 14.06 4.18 -8.79
CA VAL A 155 13.99 5.10 -7.66
C VAL A 155 12.99 4.54 -6.66
N VAL A 156 13.40 4.43 -5.40
CA VAL A 156 12.52 4.05 -4.31
C VAL A 156 12.31 5.23 -3.38
N ILE A 157 11.06 5.50 -3.05
CA ILE A 157 10.66 6.58 -2.16
C ILE A 157 9.84 5.97 -1.02
N ASP A 158 10.14 6.40 0.19
CA ASP A 158 9.41 6.04 1.39
C ASP A 158 8.90 7.33 2.04
N TYR A 159 7.57 7.41 2.24
CA TYR A 159 6.90 8.58 2.77
C TYR A 159 6.87 8.54 4.28
N LYS A 160 7.18 9.64 4.91
CA LYS A 160 7.11 9.77 6.35
C LYS A 160 6.23 10.96 6.74
N PHE A 161 5.20 10.64 7.51
CA PHE A 161 4.29 11.62 8.08
C PHE A 161 4.59 11.74 9.57
N GLY A 162 4.64 12.97 10.06
CA GLY A 162 5.03 13.30 11.42
C GLY A 162 6.38 13.99 11.52
N LEU A 163 6.65 14.54 12.71
CA LEU A 163 7.76 15.47 12.94
C LEU A 163 9.06 14.79 13.39
N LYS A 164 9.13 13.46 13.42
CA LYS A 164 10.30 12.75 13.96
C LYS A 164 11.02 11.96 12.87
N LYS A 165 12.34 12.17 12.80
CA LYS A 165 13.26 11.39 12.01
C LYS A 165 13.84 10.25 12.84
N HIS A 166 14.04 9.08 12.23
CA HIS A 166 14.62 7.91 12.88
C HIS A 166 15.59 7.21 11.93
N ASN A 167 16.75 6.80 12.42
CA ASN A 167 17.75 6.06 11.64
C ASN A 167 17.23 4.75 11.03
N ARG A 168 16.15 4.18 11.59
CA ARG A 168 15.49 3.01 11.02
C ARG A 168 14.88 3.27 9.64
N HIS A 169 14.49 4.53 9.36
CA HIS A 169 13.91 4.89 8.06
C HIS A 169 14.95 4.79 6.95
N THR A 170 16.17 5.29 7.22
CA THR A 170 17.31 5.18 6.29
C THR A 170 17.62 3.73 5.99
N ARG A 171 17.76 2.89 7.02
CA ARG A 171 18.03 1.45 6.86
C ARG A 171 16.93 0.72 6.05
N GLN A 172 15.70 1.13 6.20
CA GLN A 172 14.58 0.59 5.44
C GLN A 172 14.74 0.88 3.94
N VAL A 173 15.06 2.11 3.58
CA VAL A 173 15.25 2.51 2.19
C VAL A 173 16.53 1.85 1.61
N GLU A 174 17.62 1.78 2.36
CA GLU A 174 18.84 1.06 1.98
C GLU A 174 18.54 -0.41 1.63
N GLU A 175 17.70 -1.07 2.44
CA GLU A 175 17.28 -2.44 2.18
C GLU A 175 16.51 -2.54 0.86
N TYR A 176 15.56 -1.63 0.61
CA TYR A 176 14.83 -1.59 -0.65
C TYR A 176 15.74 -1.37 -1.85
N MET A 177 16.69 -0.44 -1.74
CA MET A 177 17.68 -0.20 -2.81
C MET A 177 18.50 -1.44 -3.12
N ARG A 178 18.99 -2.15 -2.09
CA ARG A 178 19.72 -3.40 -2.25
C ARG A 178 18.90 -4.47 -2.96
N LEU A 179 17.60 -4.59 -2.62
CA LEU A 179 16.70 -5.55 -3.26
C LEU A 179 16.47 -5.20 -4.73
N LEU A 180 16.25 -3.94 -5.06
CA LEU A 180 16.10 -3.49 -6.45
C LEU A 180 17.38 -3.73 -7.27
N GLY A 181 18.56 -3.50 -6.68
CA GLY A 181 19.83 -3.87 -7.31
C GLY A 181 19.94 -5.38 -7.59
N ARG A 182 19.50 -6.23 -6.66
CA ARG A 182 19.44 -7.70 -6.87
C ARG A 182 18.43 -8.11 -7.94
N MET A 183 17.40 -7.30 -8.20
CA MET A 183 16.44 -7.51 -9.29
C MET A 183 17.00 -7.10 -10.66
N GLY A 184 18.23 -6.56 -10.73
CA GLY A 184 18.92 -6.23 -11.98
C GLY A 184 18.90 -4.76 -12.37
N TYR A 185 18.35 -3.86 -11.54
CA TYR A 185 18.47 -2.42 -11.79
C TYR A 185 19.89 -1.97 -11.55
N GLN A 186 20.51 -1.30 -12.54
CA GLN A 186 21.92 -0.88 -12.50
C GLN A 186 22.10 0.40 -11.70
N THR A 187 21.14 1.31 -11.79
CA THR A 187 21.14 2.58 -11.07
C THR A 187 19.95 2.61 -10.14
N VAL A 188 20.20 2.58 -8.84
CA VAL A 188 19.15 2.62 -7.82
C VAL A 188 19.38 3.83 -6.93
N ARG A 189 18.37 4.69 -6.79
CA ARG A 189 18.36 5.83 -5.88
C ARG A 189 17.26 5.66 -4.85
N GLY A 190 17.53 6.04 -3.60
CA GLY A 190 16.59 5.97 -2.50
C GLY A 190 16.31 7.34 -1.89
N TYR A 191 15.06 7.59 -1.53
CA TYR A 191 14.66 8.83 -0.90
C TYR A 191 13.72 8.58 0.27
N LEU A 192 13.94 9.37 1.33
CA LEU A 192 12.98 9.58 2.41
C LEU A 192 12.32 10.94 2.21
N TRP A 193 11.01 10.93 2.08
CA TRP A 193 10.24 12.16 1.97
C TRP A 193 9.45 12.41 3.26
N TYR A 194 9.97 13.31 4.07
CA TYR A 194 9.29 13.81 5.27
C TYR A 194 8.34 14.93 4.89
N VAL A 195 7.10 14.56 4.58
CA VAL A 195 6.12 15.46 3.96
C VAL A 195 5.81 16.68 4.83
N GLU A 196 5.52 16.48 6.11
CA GLU A 196 5.21 17.57 7.04
C GLU A 196 6.42 18.45 7.38
N LEU A 197 7.63 17.86 7.34
CA LEU A 197 8.88 18.62 7.52
C LEU A 197 9.33 19.33 6.26
N LYS A 198 8.67 19.07 5.11
CA LYS A 198 9.03 19.60 3.78
C LYS A 198 10.49 19.29 3.43
N GLN A 199 10.94 18.09 3.75
CA GLN A 199 12.33 17.67 3.57
C GLN A 199 12.41 16.37 2.79
N VAL A 200 13.34 16.36 1.84
CA VAL A 200 13.74 15.17 1.10
C VAL A 200 15.16 14.81 1.50
N GLU A 201 15.36 13.58 1.91
CA GLU A 201 16.68 13.02 2.19
C GLU A 201 17.04 11.99 1.11
N ASN A 202 18.17 12.18 0.47
CA ASN A 202 18.75 11.16 -0.39
C ASN A 202 19.44 10.10 0.49
N VAL A 203 19.16 8.84 0.21
CA VAL A 203 19.73 7.69 0.92
C VAL A 203 20.69 6.97 -0.03
N GLY A 204 21.98 7.21 0.12
CA GLY A 204 23.04 6.56 -0.68
C GLY A 204 23.42 7.30 -1.95
#